data_cf76091587b800868378d6edbaf571ea
#
_entry.id   cf76091587b800868378d6edbaf571ea
#
_cell.length_a   1.000
_cell.length_b   1.000
_cell.length_c   1.000
_cell.angle_alpha   90.00
_cell.angle_beta   90.00
_cell.angle_gamma   90.00
#
_symmetry.space_group_name_H-M   'P 1'
#
loop_
_entity.id
_entity.type
_entity.pdbx_description
1 polymer ?
#
loop_
_entity_poly.entity_id
_entity_poly.type
_entity_poly.pdbx_seq_one_letter_code
_entity_poly.pdbx_strand_id
1 'polypeptide(L)'
;MTDSPRILIIEARFYSDIADQLVAGAMSALDSAGFEHERLKVPGVFELPAAICMALRSMEFHSSSNPYAGFIAFGCVIRGETDHYDHVCRESSRALMDLATKNAIALGFGILTCEDRAQAESRAAVDGKNKGGEAAEACLRMIEVKRHFRLIER
;
A
#
# COMPACT_ATOMS: atom_id res chain seq x y z
N MET A 1 10.98 20.53 -15.96
CA MET A 1 10.73 19.81 -14.69
C MET A 1 10.45 18.36 -15.04
N THR A 2 11.34 17.48 -14.65
CA THR A 2 11.03 16.06 -14.69
C THR A 2 10.15 15.77 -13.48
N ASP A 3 8.85 15.59 -13.71
CA ASP A 3 7.96 15.10 -12.65
C ASP A 3 8.43 13.70 -12.28
N SER A 4 9.02 13.59 -11.09
CA SER A 4 9.39 12.28 -10.55
C SER A 4 8.13 11.44 -10.37
N PRO A 5 8.16 10.16 -10.72
CA PRO A 5 7.00 9.30 -10.52
C PRO A 5 6.65 9.24 -9.03
N ARG A 6 5.36 9.34 -8.72
CA ARG A 6 4.85 9.50 -7.36
C ARG A 6 4.03 8.29 -6.93
N ILE A 7 4.26 7.83 -5.72
CA ILE A 7 3.53 6.71 -5.12
C ILE A 7 2.69 7.21 -3.94
N LEU A 8 1.44 6.75 -3.86
CA LEU A 8 0.57 7.02 -2.72
C LEU A 8 0.68 5.86 -1.72
N ILE A 9 1.16 6.16 -0.53
CA ILE A 9 1.16 5.23 0.61
C ILE A 9 -0.08 5.53 1.45
N ILE A 10 -0.96 4.55 1.61
CA ILE A 10 -2.16 4.67 2.44
C ILE A 10 -1.97 3.80 3.67
N GLU A 11 -2.06 4.42 4.85
CA GLU A 11 -1.72 3.81 6.14
C GLU A 11 -2.94 3.70 7.04
N ALA A 12 -3.33 2.48 7.36
CA ALA A 12 -4.25 2.21 8.45
C ALA A 12 -3.44 2.14 9.76
N ARG A 13 -3.63 3.12 10.64
CA ARG A 13 -2.74 3.33 11.80
C ARG A 13 -3.36 2.88 13.13
N PHE A 14 -4.16 1.84 13.12
CA PHE A 14 -4.71 1.29 14.37
C PHE A 14 -3.60 0.90 15.36
N TYR A 15 -2.53 0.26 14.85
CA TYR A 15 -1.29 0.01 15.58
C TYR A 15 -0.20 0.93 15.03
N SER A 16 -0.05 2.12 15.62
CA SER A 16 0.79 3.17 15.04
C SER A 16 2.28 2.81 14.97
N ASP A 17 2.81 2.09 15.94
CA ASP A 17 4.20 1.63 15.95
C ASP A 17 4.47 0.60 14.85
N ILE A 18 3.53 -0.30 14.60
CA ILE A 18 3.61 -1.26 13.49
C ILE A 18 3.56 -0.51 12.16
N ALA A 19 2.64 0.45 12.02
CA ALA A 19 2.53 1.28 10.82
C ALA A 19 3.82 2.06 10.55
N ASP A 20 4.44 2.61 11.59
CA ASP A 20 5.72 3.33 11.46
C ASP A 20 6.81 2.46 10.87
N GLN A 21 6.93 1.21 11.30
CA GLN A 21 7.92 0.27 10.77
C GLN A 21 7.64 -0.09 9.30
N LEU A 22 6.39 -0.35 8.96
CA LEU A 22 5.99 -0.64 7.59
C LEU A 22 6.33 0.52 6.65
N VAL A 23 5.98 1.74 7.05
CA VAL A 23 6.27 2.94 6.25
C VAL A 23 7.77 3.18 6.13
N ALA A 24 8.53 3.01 7.21
CA ALA A 24 9.99 3.19 7.20
C ALA A 24 10.65 2.26 6.18
N GLY A 25 10.25 0.99 6.13
CA GLY A 25 10.76 0.04 5.14
C GLY A 25 10.41 0.43 3.71
N ALA A 26 9.17 0.89 3.50
CA ALA A 26 8.73 1.35 2.18
C ALA A 26 9.49 2.59 1.72
N MET A 27 9.62 3.59 2.59
CA MET A 27 10.32 4.84 2.25
C MET A 27 11.76 4.58 1.84
N SER A 28 12.46 3.69 2.55
CA SER A 28 13.82 3.31 2.19
C SER A 28 13.90 2.70 0.79
N ALA A 29 12.99 1.82 0.44
CA ALA A 29 12.95 1.21 -0.89
C ALA A 29 12.60 2.22 -1.98
N LEU A 30 11.63 3.10 -1.73
CA LEU A 30 11.19 4.11 -2.69
C LEU A 30 12.28 5.16 -2.94
N ASP A 31 12.92 5.64 -1.89
CA ASP A 31 14.01 6.62 -1.99
C ASP A 31 15.18 6.04 -2.79
N SER A 32 15.54 4.79 -2.53
CA SER A 32 16.61 4.09 -3.29
C SER A 32 16.27 3.95 -4.77
N ALA A 33 14.99 3.85 -5.12
CA ALA A 33 14.53 3.74 -6.50
C ALA A 33 14.24 5.09 -7.17
N GLY A 34 14.38 6.21 -6.44
CA GLY A 34 14.16 7.56 -6.98
C GLY A 34 12.69 7.94 -7.12
N PHE A 35 11.80 7.35 -6.33
CA PHE A 35 10.37 7.66 -6.35
C PHE A 35 10.00 8.65 -5.26
N GLU A 36 9.21 9.66 -5.61
CA GLU A 36 8.53 10.49 -4.64
C GLU A 36 7.32 9.75 -4.05
N HIS A 37 6.96 10.09 -2.83
CA HIS A 37 5.82 9.48 -2.17
C HIS A 37 4.99 10.50 -1.40
N GLU A 38 3.71 10.21 -1.31
CA GLU A 38 2.76 10.93 -0.48
C GLU A 38 2.14 9.94 0.51
N ARG A 39 1.91 10.37 1.74
CA ARG A 39 1.35 9.54 2.80
C ARG A 39 -0.05 10.01 3.14
N LEU A 40 -0.99 9.08 3.20
CA LEU A 40 -2.37 9.31 3.58
C LEU A 40 -2.76 8.34 4.70
N LYS A 41 -3.32 8.89 5.77
CA LYS A 41 -3.76 8.09 6.93
C LYS A 41 -5.26 7.81 6.85
N VAL A 42 -5.65 6.59 7.19
CA VAL A 42 -7.05 6.18 7.31
C VAL A 42 -7.26 5.49 8.67
N PRO A 43 -8.52 5.40 9.17
CA PRO A 43 -8.77 4.84 10.49
C PRO A 43 -8.33 3.38 10.65
N GLY A 44 -8.64 2.53 9.69
CA GLY A 44 -8.37 1.11 9.79
C GLY A 44 -8.22 0.44 8.43
N VAL A 45 -7.94 -0.85 8.45
CA VAL A 45 -7.71 -1.65 7.23
C VAL A 45 -8.96 -1.71 6.35
N PHE A 46 -10.15 -1.69 6.96
CA PHE A 46 -11.41 -1.74 6.22
C PHE A 46 -11.60 -0.52 5.31
N GLU A 47 -11.01 0.62 5.62
CA GLU A 47 -11.10 1.86 4.84
C GLU A 47 -10.07 1.99 3.71
N LEU A 48 -9.07 1.09 3.65
CA LEU A 48 -8.02 1.15 2.65
C LEU A 48 -8.54 1.05 1.20
N PRO A 49 -9.42 0.09 0.87
CA PRO A 49 -9.91 0.00 -0.51
C PRO A 49 -10.68 1.24 -0.95
N ALA A 50 -11.53 1.79 -0.09
CA ALA A 50 -12.28 3.00 -0.41
C ALA A 50 -11.36 4.20 -0.65
N ALA A 51 -10.30 4.34 0.15
CA ALA A 51 -9.34 5.43 -0.02
C ALA A 51 -8.61 5.35 -1.36
N ILE A 52 -8.20 4.16 -1.79
CA ILE A 52 -7.59 3.96 -3.12
C ILE A 52 -8.60 4.28 -4.22
N CYS A 53 -9.83 3.84 -4.08
CA CYS A 53 -10.89 4.14 -5.04
C CYS A 53 -11.10 5.66 -5.19
N MET A 54 -11.11 6.39 -4.08
CA MET A 54 -11.21 7.85 -4.07
C MET A 54 -10.02 8.51 -4.78
N ALA A 55 -8.81 8.01 -4.56
CA ALA A 55 -7.63 8.51 -5.24
C ALA A 55 -7.72 8.29 -6.76
N LEU A 56 -8.18 7.12 -7.19
CA LEU A 56 -8.38 6.81 -8.61
C LEU A 56 -9.43 7.73 -9.24
N ARG A 57 -10.54 7.96 -8.56
CA ARG A 57 -11.59 8.89 -9.00
C ARG A 57 -11.07 10.33 -9.11
N SER A 58 -10.27 10.74 -8.14
CA SER A 58 -9.62 12.06 -8.17
C SER A 58 -8.74 12.24 -9.40
N MET A 59 -7.98 11.21 -9.79
CA MET A 59 -7.15 11.24 -10.98
C MET A 59 -7.96 11.37 -12.28
N GLU A 60 -9.14 10.76 -12.33
CA GLU A 60 -10.07 10.91 -13.46
C GLU A 60 -10.70 12.30 -13.52
N PHE A 61 -11.06 12.86 -12.35
CA PHE A 61 -11.73 14.16 -12.23
C PHE A 61 -10.79 15.34 -12.50
N HIS A 62 -9.59 15.23 -11.98
CA HIS A 62 -8.54 16.22 -12.17
C HIS A 62 -7.48 15.61 -13.06
N SER A 63 -7.49 15.92 -14.36
CA SER A 63 -6.42 15.49 -15.25
C SER A 63 -5.10 16.11 -14.77
N SER A 64 -4.54 15.45 -13.76
CA SER A 64 -3.33 15.88 -13.08
C SER A 64 -2.12 15.69 -13.98
N SER A 65 -1.24 16.69 -13.98
CA SER A 65 0.08 16.57 -14.61
C SER A 65 0.99 15.57 -13.88
N ASN A 66 0.62 15.15 -12.67
CA ASN A 66 1.42 14.23 -11.88
C ASN A 66 0.53 13.17 -11.19
N PRO A 67 -0.03 12.20 -11.95
CA PRO A 67 -0.81 11.11 -11.37
C PRO A 67 0.07 10.17 -10.57
N TYR A 68 -0.55 9.39 -9.66
CA TYR A 68 0.17 8.34 -8.94
C TYR A 68 0.55 7.20 -9.90
N ALA A 69 1.82 6.83 -9.90
CA ALA A 69 2.31 5.68 -10.67
C ALA A 69 1.97 4.35 -9.99
N GLY A 70 1.82 4.37 -8.67
CA GLY A 70 1.50 3.19 -7.89
C GLY A 70 0.93 3.53 -6.52
N PHE A 71 0.47 2.50 -5.83
CA PHE A 71 -0.16 2.59 -4.53
C PHE A 71 0.42 1.53 -3.60
N ILE A 72 0.55 1.85 -2.32
CA ILE A 72 0.93 0.89 -1.29
C ILE A 72 -0.08 1.00 -0.16
N ALA A 73 -0.70 -0.12 0.20
CA ALA A 73 -1.66 -0.18 1.30
C ALA A 73 -1.02 -0.84 2.51
N PHE A 74 -0.97 -0.12 3.63
CA PHE A 74 -0.40 -0.60 4.88
C PHE A 74 -1.44 -0.69 5.98
N GLY A 75 -1.37 -1.76 6.74
CA GLY A 75 -2.18 -1.97 7.91
C GLY A 75 -1.79 -3.23 8.64
N CYS A 76 -2.41 -3.43 9.80
CA CYS A 76 -2.20 -4.61 10.61
C CYS A 76 -3.51 -5.02 11.26
N VAL A 77 -3.88 -6.27 11.11
CA VAL A 77 -5.03 -6.87 11.79
C VAL A 77 -4.51 -8.01 12.66
N ILE A 78 -4.83 -7.94 13.94
CA ILE A 78 -4.48 -8.99 14.92
C ILE A 78 -5.76 -9.69 15.34
N ARG A 79 -5.72 -11.02 15.33
CA ARG A 79 -6.89 -11.84 15.70
C ARG A 79 -7.36 -11.55 17.12
N GLY A 80 -8.64 -11.26 17.26
CA GLY A 80 -9.32 -11.06 18.53
C GLY A 80 -10.22 -12.24 18.90
N GLU A 81 -11.15 -12.02 19.80
CA GLU A 81 -12.08 -13.04 20.33
C GLU A 81 -13.26 -13.34 19.39
N THR A 82 -13.50 -12.46 18.41
CA THR A 82 -14.64 -12.58 17.49
C THR A 82 -14.18 -12.86 16.07
N ASP A 83 -15.13 -13.05 15.16
CA ASP A 83 -14.88 -13.26 13.74
C ASP A 83 -14.60 -11.95 12.96
N HIS A 84 -14.53 -10.82 13.65
CA HIS A 84 -14.22 -9.51 13.03
C HIS A 84 -12.92 -9.54 12.21
N TYR A 85 -11.89 -10.21 12.73
CA TYR A 85 -10.62 -10.42 12.03
C TYR A 85 -10.83 -11.05 10.64
N ASP A 86 -11.62 -12.11 10.57
CA ASP A 86 -11.86 -12.83 9.32
C ASP A 86 -12.60 -11.96 8.29
N HIS A 87 -13.58 -11.18 8.74
CA HIS A 87 -14.32 -10.25 7.87
C HIS A 87 -13.40 -9.15 7.32
N VAL A 88 -12.63 -8.49 8.18
CA VAL A 88 -11.75 -7.41 7.78
C VAL A 88 -10.68 -7.91 6.82
N CYS A 89 -10.02 -9.03 7.12
CA CYS A 89 -8.98 -9.59 6.27
C CYS A 89 -9.52 -9.99 4.90
N ARG A 90 -10.65 -10.68 4.87
CA ARG A 90 -11.25 -11.17 3.63
C ARG A 90 -11.72 -10.02 2.74
N GLU A 91 -12.51 -9.10 3.28
CA GLU A 91 -13.10 -8.03 2.49
C GLU A 91 -12.05 -7.02 2.02
N SER A 92 -11.09 -6.64 2.85
CA SER A 92 -10.04 -5.73 2.45
C SER A 92 -9.12 -6.32 1.37
N SER A 93 -8.72 -7.58 1.53
CA SER A 93 -7.86 -8.27 0.55
C SER A 93 -8.57 -8.43 -0.78
N ARG A 94 -9.82 -8.87 -0.76
CA ARG A 94 -10.63 -9.05 -1.96
C ARG A 94 -10.85 -7.72 -2.69
N ALA A 95 -11.23 -6.68 -1.96
CA ALA A 95 -11.48 -5.37 -2.56
C ALA A 95 -10.21 -4.75 -3.15
N LEU A 96 -9.06 -4.89 -2.49
CA LEU A 96 -7.78 -4.43 -3.02
C LEU A 96 -7.38 -5.19 -4.29
N MET A 97 -7.58 -6.50 -4.31
CA MET A 97 -7.33 -7.32 -5.50
C MET A 97 -8.25 -6.89 -6.66
N ASP A 98 -9.53 -6.65 -6.38
CA ASP A 98 -10.49 -6.15 -7.37
C ASP A 98 -10.05 -4.80 -7.95
N LEU A 99 -9.63 -3.88 -7.11
CA LEU A 99 -9.13 -2.57 -7.55
C LEU A 99 -7.90 -2.72 -8.45
N ALA A 100 -6.95 -3.55 -8.05
CA ALA A 100 -5.72 -3.77 -8.81
C ALA A 100 -6.00 -4.36 -10.18
N THR A 101 -6.87 -5.37 -10.26
CA THR A 101 -7.15 -6.07 -11.51
C THR A 101 -8.12 -5.32 -12.42
N LYS A 102 -9.13 -4.64 -11.87
CA LYS A 102 -10.10 -3.88 -12.66
C LYS A 102 -9.53 -2.57 -13.21
N ASN A 103 -8.65 -1.93 -12.47
CA ASN A 103 -8.08 -0.64 -12.82
C ASN A 103 -6.64 -0.72 -13.33
N ALA A 104 -6.06 -1.91 -13.40
CA ALA A 104 -4.67 -2.14 -13.82
C ALA A 104 -3.68 -1.23 -13.05
N ILE A 105 -3.82 -1.14 -11.73
CA ILE A 105 -2.93 -0.34 -10.89
C ILE A 105 -1.77 -1.17 -10.37
N ALA A 106 -0.62 -0.51 -10.17
CA ALA A 106 0.51 -1.09 -9.45
C ALA A 106 0.22 -0.94 -7.96
N LEU A 107 -0.01 -2.05 -7.27
CA LEU A 107 -0.38 -2.07 -5.86
C LEU A 107 0.57 -2.94 -5.06
N GLY A 108 1.19 -2.34 -4.04
CA GLY A 108 1.91 -3.06 -2.99
C GLY A 108 0.95 -3.39 -1.85
N PHE A 109 0.79 -4.67 -1.54
CA PHE A 109 -0.06 -5.16 -0.46
C PHE A 109 0.79 -5.38 0.79
N GLY A 110 0.64 -4.48 1.77
CA GLY A 110 1.38 -4.50 3.02
C GLY A 110 0.46 -4.61 4.25
N ILE A 111 -0.64 -5.35 4.15
CA ILE A 111 -1.51 -5.60 5.28
C ILE A 111 -1.06 -6.86 5.99
N LEU A 112 -0.66 -6.71 7.25
CA LEU A 112 -0.29 -7.81 8.11
C LEU A 112 -1.54 -8.41 8.74
N THR A 113 -1.69 -9.71 8.63
CA THR A 113 -2.80 -10.47 9.21
C THR A 113 -2.21 -11.49 10.17
N CYS A 114 -2.22 -11.17 11.46
CA CYS A 114 -1.43 -11.84 12.47
C CYS A 114 -2.30 -12.44 13.57
N GLU A 115 -1.81 -13.54 14.16
CA GLU A 115 -2.48 -14.17 15.31
C GLU A 115 -2.24 -13.37 16.59
N ASP A 116 -1.06 -12.75 16.73
CA ASP A 116 -0.68 -11.97 17.90
C ASP A 116 0.24 -10.80 17.54
N ARG A 117 0.51 -9.96 18.54
CA ARG A 117 1.35 -8.78 18.37
C ARG A 117 2.81 -9.12 18.05
N ALA A 118 3.36 -10.19 18.61
CA ALA A 118 4.73 -10.59 18.35
C ALA A 118 4.95 -10.94 16.88
N GLN A 119 3.97 -11.59 16.25
CA GLN A 119 4.00 -11.85 14.81
C GLN A 119 3.99 -10.54 14.00
N ALA A 120 3.17 -9.58 14.39
CA ALA A 120 3.09 -8.28 13.73
C ALA A 120 4.42 -7.53 13.82
N GLU A 121 5.00 -7.44 15.00
CA GLU A 121 6.28 -6.76 15.23
C GLU A 121 7.41 -7.38 14.40
N SER A 122 7.52 -8.70 14.39
CA SER A 122 8.52 -9.44 13.63
C SER A 122 8.41 -9.19 12.12
N ARG A 123 7.19 -9.09 11.60
CA ARG A 123 6.93 -8.87 10.18
C ARG A 123 7.13 -7.42 9.75
N ALA A 124 6.78 -6.48 10.63
CA ALA A 124 6.89 -5.04 10.36
C ALA A 124 8.33 -4.53 10.50
N ALA A 125 9.10 -5.07 11.44
CA ALA A 125 10.43 -4.59 11.75
C ALA A 125 11.33 -4.54 10.51
N VAL A 126 11.96 -3.39 10.26
CA VAL A 126 12.84 -3.17 9.10
C VAL A 126 14.04 -4.12 9.15
N ASP A 127 14.58 -4.37 10.33
CA ASP A 127 15.66 -5.33 10.58
C ASP A 127 15.17 -6.78 10.76
N GLY A 128 13.86 -7.01 10.70
CA GLY A 128 13.23 -8.33 10.72
C GLY A 128 12.79 -8.75 9.32
N LYS A 129 11.53 -9.11 9.18
CA LYS A 129 10.97 -9.54 7.88
C LYS A 129 10.74 -8.39 6.90
N ASN A 130 10.76 -7.16 7.35
CA ASN A 130 10.65 -5.95 6.53
C ASN A 130 9.52 -6.02 5.48
N LYS A 131 8.33 -6.36 5.91
CA LYS A 131 7.18 -6.49 5.00
C LYS A 131 6.80 -5.16 4.33
N GLY A 132 7.11 -4.04 4.96
CA GLY A 132 6.93 -2.71 4.36
C GLY A 132 7.81 -2.51 3.13
N GLY A 133 9.09 -2.85 3.22
CA GLY A 133 10.01 -2.83 2.09
C GLY A 133 9.60 -3.80 0.99
N GLU A 134 9.16 -5.00 1.36
CA GLU A 134 8.70 -6.02 0.40
C GLU A 134 7.46 -5.52 -0.38
N ALA A 135 6.50 -4.88 0.28
CA ALA A 135 5.33 -4.30 -0.38
C ALA A 135 5.72 -3.18 -1.35
N ALA A 136 6.67 -2.33 -0.95
CA ALA A 136 7.16 -1.27 -1.84
C ALA A 136 7.86 -1.86 -3.07
N GLU A 137 8.68 -2.86 -2.91
CA GLU A 137 9.35 -3.54 -4.04
C GLU A 137 8.33 -4.20 -4.98
N ALA A 138 7.27 -4.81 -4.43
CA ALA A 138 6.18 -5.35 -5.25
C ALA A 138 5.50 -4.26 -6.07
N CYS A 139 5.21 -3.11 -5.47
CA CYS A 139 4.64 -1.96 -6.16
C CYS A 139 5.57 -1.49 -7.30
N LEU A 140 6.85 -1.31 -7.01
CA LEU A 140 7.85 -0.88 -8.00
C LEU A 140 7.95 -1.87 -9.16
N ARG A 141 7.94 -3.16 -8.87
CA ARG A 141 7.97 -4.20 -9.90
C ARG A 141 6.73 -4.15 -10.79
N MET A 142 5.56 -3.92 -10.19
CA MET A 142 4.32 -3.80 -10.96
C MET A 142 4.26 -2.51 -11.80
N ILE A 143 4.93 -1.45 -11.38
CA ILE A 143 5.12 -0.26 -12.22
C ILE A 143 5.94 -0.63 -13.47
N GLU A 144 7.01 -1.40 -13.32
CA GLU A 144 7.80 -1.89 -14.45
C GLU A 144 6.98 -2.75 -15.41
N VAL A 145 6.10 -3.61 -14.88
CA VAL A 145 5.18 -4.41 -15.69
C VAL A 145 4.24 -3.51 -16.48
N LYS A 146 3.69 -2.46 -15.86
CA LYS A 146 2.86 -1.49 -16.57
C LYS A 146 3.63 -0.76 -17.67
N ARG A 147 4.88 -0.39 -17.42
CA ARG A 147 5.75 0.22 -18.44
C ARG A 147 6.01 -0.74 -19.61
N HIS A 148 6.24 -1.99 -19.32
CA HIS A 148 6.42 -3.03 -20.35
C HIS A 148 5.21 -3.08 -21.30
N PHE A 149 4.01 -3.00 -20.76
CA PHE A 149 2.77 -2.99 -21.54
C PHE A 149 2.34 -1.60 -22.00
N ARG A 150 3.16 -0.57 -21.78
CA ARG A 150 2.90 0.83 -22.16
C ARG A 150 1.62 1.41 -21.56
N LEU A 151 1.33 1.03 -20.31
CA LEU A 151 0.20 1.55 -19.55
C LEU A 151 0.58 2.76 -18.69
N ILE A 152 1.86 3.07 -18.59
CA ILE A 152 2.41 4.28 -17.94
C ILE A 152 3.46 4.85 -18.89
N GLU A 153 3.54 6.16 -18.99
CA GLU A 153 4.61 6.86 -19.70
C GLU A 153 5.97 6.60 -19.05
N ARG A 154 7.03 6.64 -19.85
CA ARG A 154 8.40 6.38 -19.39
C ARG A 154 8.94 7.53 -18.55
#